data_d9466ee09fc4103440c6515614572c8c
#
_entry.id   d9466ee09fc4103440c6515614572c8c
#
_cell.length_a   1.000
_cell.length_b   1.000
_cell.length_c   1.000
_cell.angle_alpha   90.00
_cell.angle_beta   90.00
_cell.angle_gamma   90.00
#
_symmetry.space_group_name_H-M   'P 1'
#
loop_
_entity.id
_entity.type
_entity.pdbx_description
1 polymer ?
#
loop_
_entity_poly.entity_id
_entity_poly.type
_entity_poly.pdbx_seq_one_letter_code
_entity_poly.pdbx_strand_id
1 'polypeptide(L)'
;MKDVLVDTDGFNQYYEELNRLKDLSLSIASIGSESYADAVGDGWHDNFAFEDTMRESRKIASRINKMLEDEKYLKIVDKKSNSDDIIDIGDIIKIKVIYDIDDIEEYTIKLTGKYMIDNNAKIKEVSLKRIKVKSIYLKNINNNEIN
;
A
#
# COMPACT_ATOMS: atom_id res chain seq x y z
N MET A 1 10.56 -12.91 -10.02
CA MET A 1 10.68 -12.07 -8.80
C MET A 1 10.18 -10.68 -9.10
N LYS A 2 9.35 -10.15 -8.22
CA LYS A 2 8.71 -8.85 -8.43
C LYS A 2 9.43 -7.82 -7.58
N ASP A 3 10.12 -6.89 -8.23
CA ASP A 3 10.63 -5.72 -7.53
C ASP A 3 9.46 -4.87 -7.00
N VAL A 4 9.63 -4.35 -5.80
CA VAL A 4 8.71 -3.38 -5.19
C VAL A 4 9.25 -2.00 -5.48
N LEU A 5 8.67 -1.35 -6.49
CA LEU A 5 9.14 -0.05 -6.98
C LEU A 5 8.45 1.09 -6.23
N VAL A 6 9.25 1.95 -5.63
CA VAL A 6 8.78 3.13 -4.90
C VAL A 6 9.68 4.32 -5.21
N ASP A 7 9.18 5.53 -5.03
CA ASP A 7 10.02 6.72 -5.02
C ASP A 7 10.65 6.92 -3.62
N THR A 8 11.42 7.98 -3.44
CA THR A 8 12.06 8.29 -2.17
C THR A 8 11.04 8.48 -1.05
N ASP A 9 9.94 9.17 -1.32
CA ASP A 9 8.86 9.36 -0.34
C ASP A 9 8.18 8.04 0.01
N GLY A 10 7.95 7.19 -1.00
CA GLY A 10 7.40 5.84 -0.79
C GLY A 10 8.32 4.94 0.02
N PHE A 11 9.62 5.05 -0.17
CA PHE A 11 10.61 4.34 0.61
C PHE A 11 10.59 4.79 2.08
N ASN A 12 10.53 6.09 2.33
CA ASN A 12 10.40 6.61 3.69
C ASN A 12 9.07 6.20 4.33
N GLN A 13 7.98 6.24 3.58
CA GLN A 13 6.66 5.78 4.02
C GLN A 13 6.69 4.31 4.45
N TYR A 14 7.40 3.46 3.71
CA TYR A 14 7.57 2.05 4.05
C TYR A 14 8.20 1.89 5.44
N TYR A 15 9.31 2.55 5.71
CA TYR A 15 10.00 2.43 6.99
C TYR A 15 9.23 3.08 8.14
N GLU A 16 8.56 4.19 7.91
CA GLU A 16 7.67 4.81 8.91
C GLU A 16 6.54 3.85 9.31
N GLU A 17 5.89 3.23 8.34
CA GLU A 17 4.83 2.26 8.59
C GLU A 17 5.34 1.01 9.28
N LEU A 18 6.49 0.48 8.87
CA LEU A 18 7.10 -0.68 9.51
C LEU A 18 7.42 -0.40 10.97
N ASN A 19 8.00 0.76 11.27
CA ASN A 19 8.30 1.16 12.65
C ASN A 19 7.02 1.37 13.48
N ARG A 20 5.99 1.97 12.88
CA ARG A 20 4.69 2.13 13.52
C ARG A 20 4.08 0.78 13.91
N LEU A 21 4.14 -0.20 13.03
CA LEU A 21 3.62 -1.54 13.29
C LEU A 21 4.43 -2.28 14.36
N LYS A 22 5.75 -2.12 14.37
CA LYS A 22 6.60 -2.70 15.41
C LYS A 22 6.29 -2.12 16.79
N ASP A 23 6.13 -0.81 16.90
CA ASP A 23 5.76 -0.14 18.14
C ASP A 23 4.36 -0.58 18.62
N LEU A 24 3.42 -0.67 17.69
CA LEU A 24 2.06 -1.14 17.98
C LEU A 24 2.08 -2.61 18.44
N SER A 25 2.91 -3.46 17.84
CA SER A 25 3.08 -4.85 18.24
C SER A 25 3.57 -4.96 19.70
N LEU A 26 4.54 -4.15 20.09
CA LEU A 26 5.05 -4.10 21.47
C LEU A 26 3.96 -3.61 22.44
N SER A 27 3.21 -2.59 22.07
CA SER A 27 2.09 -2.08 22.87
C SER A 27 1.01 -3.14 23.11
N ILE A 28 0.64 -3.86 22.05
CA ILE A 28 -0.37 -4.94 22.13
C ILE A 28 0.15 -6.10 22.96
N ALA A 29 1.40 -6.45 22.87
CA ALA A 29 2.01 -7.50 23.70
C ALA A 29 1.94 -7.15 25.18
N SER A 30 2.15 -5.89 25.55
CA SER A 30 1.99 -5.40 26.93
C SER A 30 0.53 -5.53 27.40
N ILE A 31 -0.42 -5.10 26.61
CA ILE A 31 -1.86 -5.24 26.91
C ILE A 31 -2.27 -6.71 27.04
N GLY A 32 -1.76 -7.56 26.16
CA GLY A 32 -2.02 -8.99 26.22
C GLY A 32 -1.50 -9.66 27.49
N SER A 33 -0.33 -9.25 27.97
CA SER A 33 0.23 -9.72 29.24
C SER A 33 -0.63 -9.31 30.44
N GLU A 34 -1.09 -8.08 30.47
CA GLU A 34 -2.01 -7.60 31.51
C GLU A 34 -3.33 -8.37 31.49
N SER A 35 -3.94 -8.53 30.32
CA SER A 35 -5.16 -9.29 30.15
C SER A 35 -5.04 -10.75 30.56
N TYR A 36 -3.89 -11.36 30.30
CA TYR A 36 -3.60 -12.72 30.72
C TYR A 36 -3.45 -12.82 32.24
N ALA A 37 -2.75 -11.89 32.86
CA ALA A 37 -2.59 -11.84 34.31
C ALA A 37 -3.95 -11.68 35.02
N ASP A 38 -4.85 -10.87 34.48
CA ASP A 38 -6.20 -10.70 35.00
C ASP A 38 -7.07 -11.96 34.83
N ALA A 39 -6.79 -12.77 33.82
CA ALA A 39 -7.52 -14.01 33.57
C ALA A 39 -7.11 -15.15 34.51
N VAL A 40 -5.93 -15.10 35.08
CA VAL A 40 -5.42 -16.12 36.03
C VAL A 40 -6.09 -15.91 37.40
N GLY A 41 -7.27 -16.37 37.58
CA GLY A 41 -8.01 -16.30 38.85
C GLY A 41 -9.47 -16.63 38.66
N ASP A 42 -10.24 -15.76 38.05
CA ASP A 42 -11.71 -15.88 38.05
C ASP A 42 -12.36 -15.88 36.68
N GLY A 43 -11.65 -15.70 35.60
CA GLY A 43 -12.29 -15.42 34.33
C GLY A 43 -11.70 -16.12 33.10
N TRP A 44 -11.01 -17.22 33.31
CA TRP A 44 -10.30 -17.90 32.22
C TRP A 44 -11.23 -18.38 31.07
N HIS A 45 -12.51 -18.54 31.33
CA HIS A 45 -13.47 -18.96 30.31
C HIS A 45 -13.92 -17.84 29.37
N ASP A 46 -13.87 -16.58 29.83
CA ASP A 46 -14.54 -15.46 29.17
C ASP A 46 -13.63 -14.23 28.98
N ASN A 47 -12.32 -14.42 28.81
CA ASN A 47 -11.41 -13.30 28.59
C ASN A 47 -11.42 -12.85 27.12
N PHE A 48 -12.48 -12.18 26.70
CA PHE A 48 -12.63 -11.61 25.37
C PHE A 48 -11.52 -10.58 25.06
N ALA A 49 -11.12 -9.78 26.04
CA ALA A 49 -10.06 -8.78 25.85
C ALA A 49 -8.73 -9.44 25.51
N PHE A 50 -8.39 -10.57 26.13
CA PHE A 50 -7.20 -11.34 25.80
C PHE A 50 -7.30 -11.92 24.39
N GLU A 51 -8.41 -12.54 24.03
CA GLU A 51 -8.63 -13.12 22.71
C GLU A 51 -8.58 -12.06 21.59
N ASP A 52 -9.21 -10.90 21.80
CA ASP A 52 -9.17 -9.78 20.87
C ASP A 52 -7.73 -9.26 20.69
N THR A 53 -6.99 -9.14 21.78
CA THR A 53 -5.59 -8.71 21.76
C THR A 53 -4.73 -9.71 20.98
N MET A 54 -4.93 -10.99 21.16
CA MET A 54 -4.22 -12.04 20.40
C MET A 54 -4.57 -12.00 18.92
N ARG A 55 -5.81 -11.71 18.58
CA ARG A 55 -6.27 -11.59 17.20
C ARG A 55 -5.63 -10.39 16.52
N GLU A 56 -5.60 -9.24 17.16
CA GLU A 56 -4.93 -8.05 16.67
C GLU A 56 -3.43 -8.25 16.52
N SER A 57 -2.79 -8.91 17.50
CA SER A 57 -1.38 -9.24 17.46
C SER A 57 -1.03 -10.09 16.24
N ARG A 58 -1.85 -11.08 15.89
CA ARG A 58 -1.64 -11.92 14.70
C ARG A 58 -1.77 -11.13 13.40
N LYS A 59 -2.74 -10.22 13.30
CA LYS A 59 -2.91 -9.35 12.13
C LYS A 59 -1.69 -8.47 11.91
N ILE A 60 -1.18 -7.87 12.97
CA ILE A 60 0.00 -7.00 12.92
C ILE A 60 1.23 -7.80 12.57
N ALA A 61 1.44 -8.96 13.18
CA ALA A 61 2.55 -9.84 12.87
C ALA A 61 2.54 -10.28 11.40
N SER A 62 1.38 -10.63 10.87
CA SER A 62 1.21 -10.99 9.47
C SER A 62 1.57 -9.83 8.53
N ARG A 63 1.15 -8.63 8.86
CA ARG A 63 1.46 -7.43 8.09
C ARG A 63 2.95 -7.11 8.13
N ILE A 64 3.58 -7.18 9.30
CA ILE A 64 5.03 -6.98 9.47
C ILE A 64 5.79 -8.00 8.62
N ASN A 65 5.43 -9.27 8.68
CA ASN A 65 6.09 -10.34 7.92
C ASN A 65 6.02 -10.08 6.41
N LYS A 66 4.87 -9.66 5.93
CA LYS A 66 4.69 -9.29 4.52
C LYS A 66 5.57 -8.11 4.12
N MET A 67 5.64 -7.10 4.97
CA MET A 67 6.51 -5.94 4.72
C MET A 67 7.98 -6.31 4.72
N LEU A 68 8.40 -7.21 5.61
CA LEU A 68 9.78 -7.71 5.65
C LEU A 68 10.13 -8.55 4.42
N GLU A 69 9.18 -9.27 3.85
CA GLU A 69 9.36 -9.92 2.55
C GLU A 69 9.55 -8.90 1.42
N ASP A 70 8.75 -7.86 1.41
CA ASP A 70 8.84 -6.79 0.41
C ASP A 70 10.18 -6.03 0.50
N GLU A 71 10.76 -5.91 1.69
CA GLU A 71 12.03 -5.20 1.91
C GLU A 71 13.16 -5.72 1.01
N LYS A 72 13.20 -7.02 0.77
CA LYS A 72 14.22 -7.67 -0.08
C LYS A 72 14.16 -7.20 -1.53
N TYR A 73 13.00 -6.77 -1.98
CA TYR A 73 12.71 -6.38 -3.35
C TYR A 73 12.46 -4.89 -3.51
N LEU A 74 12.60 -4.13 -2.43
CA LEU A 74 12.34 -2.70 -2.41
C LEU A 74 13.41 -1.94 -3.19
N LYS A 75 12.99 -1.21 -4.22
CA LYS A 75 13.86 -0.41 -5.07
C LYS A 75 13.33 0.99 -5.21
N ILE A 76 14.21 1.97 -5.07
CA ILE A 76 13.88 3.36 -5.30
C ILE A 76 13.97 3.65 -6.80
N VAL A 77 12.93 4.23 -7.34
CA VAL A 77 12.85 4.65 -8.73
C VAL A 77 12.62 6.15 -8.78
N ASP A 78 13.53 6.87 -9.42
CA ASP A 78 13.39 8.30 -9.59
C ASP A 78 12.70 8.63 -10.92
N LYS A 79 12.04 9.77 -10.97
CA LYS A 79 11.45 10.28 -12.21
C LYS A 79 12.57 10.55 -13.22
N LYS A 80 12.55 9.78 -14.31
CA LYS A 80 13.64 9.79 -15.33
C LYS A 80 13.40 10.76 -16.47
N SER A 81 12.17 11.18 -16.68
CA SER A 81 11.82 11.95 -17.88
C SER A 81 10.71 12.95 -17.61
N ASN A 82 10.85 14.13 -18.20
CA ASN A 82 9.77 15.11 -18.30
C ASN A 82 9.09 15.05 -19.67
N SER A 83 9.37 14.01 -20.46
CA SER A 83 8.77 13.82 -21.77
C SER A 83 7.34 13.34 -21.67
N ASP A 84 6.45 13.91 -22.52
CA ASP A 84 5.06 13.48 -22.62
C ASP A 84 4.91 12.10 -23.30
N ASP A 85 5.99 11.56 -23.87
CA ASP A 85 5.98 10.28 -24.58
C ASP A 85 6.17 9.07 -23.66
N ILE A 86 6.69 9.29 -22.45
CA ILE A 86 6.98 8.24 -21.48
C ILE A 86 6.19 8.49 -20.20
N ILE A 87 5.47 7.48 -19.76
CA ILE A 87 4.75 7.53 -18.49
C ILE A 87 5.73 7.29 -17.36
N ASP A 88 5.72 8.20 -16.39
CA ASP A 88 6.60 8.15 -15.24
C ASP A 88 5.84 8.46 -13.95
N ILE A 89 6.51 8.31 -12.81
CA ILE A 89 5.97 8.58 -11.48
C ILE A 89 5.40 9.99 -11.40
N GLY A 90 4.20 10.12 -10.86
CA GLY A 90 3.49 11.37 -10.71
C GLY A 90 2.61 11.73 -11.89
N ASP A 91 2.70 10.99 -12.98
CA ASP A 91 1.90 11.26 -14.17
C ASP A 91 0.46 10.83 -13.97
N ILE A 92 -0.44 11.62 -14.56
CA ILE A 92 -1.87 11.33 -14.59
C ILE A 92 -2.20 10.77 -15.96
N ILE A 93 -2.85 9.60 -15.97
CA ILE A 93 -3.08 8.81 -17.15
C ILE A 93 -4.58 8.62 -17.34
N LYS A 94 -5.05 8.85 -18.56
CA LYS A 94 -6.42 8.52 -18.97
C LYS A 94 -6.41 7.20 -19.73
N ILE A 95 -7.15 6.23 -19.22
CA ILE A 95 -7.24 4.89 -19.80
C ILE A 95 -8.65 4.71 -20.37
N LYS A 96 -8.71 4.32 -21.61
CA LYS A 96 -9.96 3.93 -22.27
C LYS A 96 -9.97 2.44 -22.50
N VAL A 97 -10.94 1.75 -21.91
CA VAL A 97 -11.11 0.32 -22.07
C VAL A 97 -12.32 0.08 -22.95
N ILE A 98 -12.11 -0.60 -24.06
CA ILE A 98 -13.15 -0.93 -25.03
C ILE A 98 -13.47 -2.42 -24.90
N TYR A 99 -14.63 -2.76 -24.35
CA TYR A 99 -15.11 -4.14 -24.25
C TYR A 99 -15.89 -4.55 -25.50
N ASP A 100 -16.69 -3.62 -26.01
CA ASP A 100 -17.46 -3.76 -27.23
C ASP A 100 -17.72 -2.38 -27.82
N ILE A 101 -18.34 -2.30 -29.00
CA ILE A 101 -18.61 -1.02 -29.70
C ILE A 101 -19.37 -0.03 -28.80
N ASP A 102 -20.31 -0.52 -27.99
CA ASP A 102 -21.13 0.30 -27.12
C ASP A 102 -20.74 0.20 -25.62
N ASP A 103 -19.71 -0.57 -25.30
CA ASP A 103 -19.24 -0.77 -23.92
C ASP A 103 -17.82 -0.24 -23.77
N ILE A 104 -17.73 1.04 -23.47
CA ILE A 104 -16.47 1.77 -23.33
C ILE A 104 -16.42 2.37 -21.94
N GLU A 105 -15.35 2.10 -21.22
CA GLU A 105 -15.08 2.71 -19.92
C GLU A 105 -13.83 3.58 -19.99
N GLU A 106 -13.89 4.72 -19.32
CA GLU A 106 -12.77 5.64 -19.20
C GLU A 106 -12.37 5.80 -17.73
N TYR A 107 -11.08 5.66 -17.44
CA TYR A 107 -10.52 5.82 -16.12
C TYR A 107 -9.42 6.87 -16.15
N THR A 108 -9.38 7.72 -15.13
CA THR A 108 -8.25 8.59 -14.88
C THR A 108 -7.52 8.10 -13.63
N ILE A 109 -6.24 7.83 -13.77
CA ILE A 109 -5.40 7.34 -12.67
C ILE A 109 -4.14 8.18 -12.56
N LYS A 110 -3.58 8.25 -11.36
CA LYS A 110 -2.27 8.83 -11.10
C LYS A 110 -1.30 7.71 -10.74
N LEU A 111 -0.18 7.65 -11.47
CA LEU A 111 0.88 6.71 -11.15
C LEU A 111 1.70 7.25 -9.98
N THR A 112 1.77 6.52 -8.88
CA THR A 112 2.47 6.95 -7.68
C THR A 112 3.57 5.99 -7.29
N GLY A 113 4.65 6.53 -6.74
CA GLY A 113 5.72 5.76 -6.12
C GLY A 113 5.50 5.48 -4.63
N LYS A 114 4.33 5.74 -4.09
CA LYS A 114 4.00 5.46 -2.69
C LYS A 114 3.97 3.96 -2.42
N TYR A 115 4.39 3.57 -1.23
CA TYR A 115 4.24 2.18 -0.78
C TYR A 115 2.77 1.86 -0.46
N MET A 116 2.07 2.79 0.19
CA MET A 116 0.63 2.70 0.46
C MET A 116 -0.09 3.82 -0.29
N ILE A 117 -1.06 3.44 -1.12
CA ILE A 117 -1.86 4.40 -1.88
C ILE A 117 -2.95 5.02 -1.02
N ASP A 118 -3.34 6.25 -1.34
CA ASP A 118 -4.48 6.92 -0.72
C ASP A 118 -5.76 6.57 -1.48
N ASN A 119 -6.61 5.76 -0.87
CA ASN A 119 -7.89 5.34 -1.46
C ASN A 119 -8.94 6.47 -1.50
N ASN A 120 -8.71 7.56 -0.78
CA ASN A 120 -9.60 8.73 -0.73
C ASN A 120 -9.14 9.88 -1.62
N ALA A 121 -8.06 9.70 -2.37
CA ALA A 121 -7.57 10.70 -3.29
C ALA A 121 -8.60 11.01 -4.38
N LYS A 122 -8.68 12.27 -4.80
CA LYS A 122 -9.58 12.74 -5.86
C LYS A 122 -9.39 11.98 -7.18
N ILE A 123 -8.13 11.69 -7.50
CA ILE A 123 -7.74 10.89 -8.65
C ILE A 123 -7.25 9.57 -8.11
N LYS A 124 -7.77 8.47 -8.62
CA LYS A 124 -7.38 7.14 -8.19
C LYS A 124 -5.88 6.95 -8.37
N GLU A 125 -5.20 6.64 -7.30
CA GLU A 125 -3.77 6.34 -7.30
C GLU A 125 -3.52 4.87 -7.62
N VAL A 126 -2.53 4.61 -8.46
CA VAL A 126 -2.05 3.27 -8.77
C VAL A 126 -0.57 3.19 -8.45
N SER A 127 -0.21 2.24 -7.62
CA SER A 127 1.18 2.04 -7.20
C SER A 127 1.99 1.34 -8.29
N LEU A 128 3.21 1.83 -8.52
CA LEU A 128 4.18 1.19 -9.40
C LEU A 128 4.43 -0.28 -9.08
N LYS A 129 4.42 -0.63 -7.81
CA LYS A 129 4.68 -2.01 -7.36
C LYS A 129 3.65 -3.03 -7.87
N ARG A 130 2.49 -2.56 -8.33
CA ARG A 130 1.39 -3.42 -8.80
C ARG A 130 1.26 -3.46 -10.31
N ILE A 131 2.01 -2.65 -11.03
CA ILE A 131 1.89 -2.58 -12.47
C ILE A 131 2.80 -3.62 -13.12
N LYS A 132 2.17 -4.60 -13.77
CA LYS A 132 2.85 -5.45 -14.76
C LYS A 132 2.64 -4.82 -16.12
N VAL A 133 3.63 -4.12 -16.62
CA VAL A 133 3.55 -3.54 -17.96
C VAL A 133 3.81 -4.62 -19.00
N LYS A 134 2.75 -5.09 -19.62
CA LYS A 134 2.85 -5.64 -20.98
C LYS A 134 2.48 -4.49 -21.91
N SER A 135 3.44 -4.08 -22.74
CA SER A 135 3.33 -3.10 -23.84
C SER A 135 1.95 -2.49 -24.05
N ILE A 136 1.67 -1.41 -23.35
CA ILE A 136 0.46 -0.66 -23.54
C ILE A 136 0.87 0.72 -24.05
N TYR A 137 0.27 1.14 -25.17
CA TYR A 137 0.37 2.51 -25.62
C TYR A 137 -0.41 3.40 -24.67
N LEU A 138 0.26 3.92 -23.66
CA LEU A 138 -0.32 4.88 -22.75
C LEU A 138 0.18 6.27 -23.16
N LYS A 139 -0.77 7.14 -23.47
CA LYS A 139 -0.47 8.54 -23.77
C LYS A 139 -0.59 9.35 -22.48
N ASN A 140 0.49 10.04 -22.13
CA ASN A 140 0.49 10.95 -20.99
C ASN A 140 -0.41 12.16 -21.27
N ILE A 141 -1.21 12.56 -20.29
CA ILE A 141 -2.13 13.68 -20.42
C ILE A 141 -1.59 14.87 -19.63
N ASN A 142 -1.61 16.05 -20.24
CA ASN A 142 -1.31 17.28 -19.53
C ASN A 142 -2.37 17.58 -18.45
N ASN A 143 -1.93 18.11 -17.32
CA ASN A 143 -2.82 18.48 -16.22
C ASN A 143 -3.97 19.41 -16.64
N ASN A 144 -3.82 20.13 -17.74
CA ASN A 144 -4.84 21.01 -18.29
C ASN A 144 -6.01 20.29 -18.98
N GLU A 145 -5.85 19.01 -19.31
CA GLU A 145 -6.89 18.22 -19.99
C GLU A 145 -7.83 17.51 -19.01
N ILE A 146 -7.53 17.57 -17.70
CA ILE A 146 -8.28 16.86 -16.65
C ILE A 146 -9.30 17.75 -15.95
N ASN A 147 -9.23 19.03 -16.19
CA ASN A 147 -10.21 19.99 -15.67
C ASN A 147 -11.50 19.90 -16.51
#